data_84da780d1b423f125c97cca49b5f4359
#
_entry.id   84da780d1b423f125c97cca49b5f4359
#
_cell.length_a   1.000
_cell.length_b   1.000
_cell.length_c   1.000
_cell.angle_alpha   90.00
_cell.angle_beta   90.00
_cell.angle_gamma   90.00
#
_symmetry.space_group_name_H-M   'P 1'
#
loop_
_entity.id
_entity.type
_entity.pdbx_description
1 polymer ?
#
loop_
_entity_poly.entity_id
_entity_poly.type
_entity_poly.pdbx_seq_one_letter_code
_entity_poly.pdbx_strand_id
1 'polypeptide(L)'
;PRTRANIERFGLGHHIKGHRLVLLPPQGYLEMVGLLAGARIVLTDSGGLQEETTALGVPCLTLRENTERPITVEQGTNTMVGRDTGAIRSEAAEILAGRGKHGRVPELWDGHAAERIASDLAEWLVGQHQSRAST
;
A
#
# COMPACT_ATOMS: atom_id res chain seq x y z
N PRO A 1 -13.25 7.59 -12.44
CA PRO A 1 -13.71 7.67 -13.84
C PRO A 1 -13.37 6.42 -14.63
N ARG A 2 -12.06 5.98 -14.69
CA ARG A 2 -11.61 4.84 -15.51
C ARG A 2 -12.30 3.52 -15.13
N THR A 3 -12.40 3.20 -13.85
CA THR A 3 -13.05 1.97 -13.37
C THR A 3 -14.51 1.90 -13.80
N ARG A 4 -15.27 2.99 -13.64
CA ARG A 4 -16.67 3.04 -14.05
C ARG A 4 -16.83 2.86 -15.55
N ALA A 5 -16.02 3.55 -16.35
CA ALA A 5 -16.00 3.39 -17.80
C ALA A 5 -15.67 1.95 -18.24
N ASN A 6 -14.73 1.29 -17.57
CA ASN A 6 -14.41 -0.12 -17.84
C ASN A 6 -15.54 -1.07 -17.46
N ILE A 7 -16.23 -0.85 -16.34
CA ILE A 7 -17.42 -1.64 -15.96
C ILE A 7 -18.50 -1.55 -17.04
N GLU A 8 -18.76 -0.37 -17.56
CA GLU A 8 -19.72 -0.17 -18.64
C GLU A 8 -19.23 -0.83 -19.94
N ARG A 9 -17.98 -0.57 -20.34
CA ARG A 9 -17.37 -1.12 -21.56
C ARG A 9 -17.37 -2.65 -21.60
N PHE A 10 -17.18 -3.30 -20.47
CA PHE A 10 -17.12 -4.77 -20.37
C PHE A 10 -18.44 -5.39 -19.93
N GLY A 11 -19.54 -4.63 -19.85
CA GLY A 11 -20.86 -5.15 -19.50
C GLY A 11 -20.96 -5.72 -18.08
N LEU A 12 -20.08 -5.29 -17.16
CA LEU A 12 -19.97 -5.82 -15.80
C LEU A 12 -21.01 -5.23 -14.83
N GLY A 13 -21.92 -4.39 -15.33
CA GLY A 13 -22.92 -3.70 -14.51
C GLY A 13 -23.81 -4.64 -13.68
N HIS A 14 -24.03 -5.88 -14.13
CA HIS A 14 -24.79 -6.89 -13.39
C HIS A 14 -24.10 -7.35 -12.09
N HIS A 15 -22.77 -7.30 -12.02
CA HIS A 15 -22.01 -7.64 -10.82
C HIS A 15 -22.09 -6.58 -9.72
N ILE A 16 -22.42 -5.33 -10.09
CA ILE A 16 -22.53 -4.21 -9.13
C ILE A 16 -23.96 -3.90 -8.70
N LYS A 17 -24.92 -4.66 -9.23
CA LYS A 17 -26.34 -4.56 -8.81
C LYS A 17 -26.52 -5.35 -7.51
N GLY A 18 -26.68 -4.66 -6.40
CA GLY A 18 -26.92 -5.27 -5.09
C GLY A 18 -26.20 -4.51 -3.98
N HIS A 19 -26.49 -4.85 -2.73
CA HIS A 19 -25.96 -4.15 -1.55
C HIS A 19 -24.52 -4.59 -1.14
N ARG A 20 -23.88 -5.45 -1.92
CA ARG A 20 -22.58 -6.03 -1.57
C ARG A 20 -21.37 -5.31 -2.17
N LEU A 21 -21.61 -4.49 -3.21
CA LEU A 21 -20.57 -3.71 -3.88
C LEU A 21 -20.97 -2.24 -3.90
N VAL A 22 -20.10 -1.38 -3.38
CA VAL A 22 -20.30 0.07 -3.36
C VAL A 22 -19.24 0.73 -4.23
N LEU A 23 -19.69 1.49 -5.24
CA LEU A 23 -18.81 2.33 -6.06
C LEU A 23 -18.79 3.73 -5.49
N LEU A 24 -17.70 4.07 -4.83
CA LEU A 24 -17.48 5.42 -4.33
C LEU A 24 -16.94 6.35 -5.42
N PRO A 25 -17.23 7.65 -5.37
CA PRO A 25 -16.49 8.65 -6.11
C PRO A 25 -15.05 8.72 -5.61
N PRO A 26 -14.15 9.45 -6.30
CA PRO A 26 -12.82 9.73 -5.75
C PRO A 26 -12.92 10.29 -4.33
N GLN A 27 -12.16 9.70 -3.42
CA GLN A 27 -12.14 10.09 -2.01
C GLN A 27 -10.95 11.00 -1.73
N GLY A 28 -11.06 11.83 -0.71
CA GLY A 28 -9.93 12.56 -0.15
C GLY A 28 -8.95 11.61 0.55
N TYR A 29 -7.76 12.12 0.87
CA TYR A 29 -6.70 11.30 1.46
C TYR A 29 -7.12 10.70 2.82
N LEU A 30 -7.69 11.53 3.70
CA LEU A 30 -8.10 11.08 5.04
C LEU A 30 -9.24 10.06 4.99
N GLU A 31 -10.21 10.27 4.10
CA GLU A 31 -11.31 9.32 3.87
C GLU A 31 -10.77 7.99 3.34
N MET A 32 -9.79 8.02 2.42
CA MET A 32 -9.17 6.81 1.89
C MET A 32 -8.41 6.06 2.99
N VAL A 33 -7.60 6.75 3.79
CA VAL A 33 -6.89 6.14 4.93
C VAL A 33 -7.87 5.53 5.94
N GLY A 34 -8.99 6.20 6.21
CA GLY A 34 -10.05 5.66 7.07
C GLY A 34 -10.67 4.38 6.51
N LEU A 35 -10.91 4.32 5.20
CA LEU A 35 -11.39 3.09 4.53
C LEU A 35 -10.36 1.96 4.61
N LEU A 36 -9.07 2.27 4.40
CA LEU A 36 -7.99 1.29 4.51
C LEU A 36 -7.89 0.74 5.93
N ALA A 37 -7.89 1.60 6.93
CA ALA A 37 -7.78 1.20 8.35
C ALA A 37 -8.93 0.29 8.80
N GLY A 38 -10.13 0.46 8.23
CA GLY A 38 -11.29 -0.40 8.51
C GLY A 38 -11.39 -1.64 7.62
N ALA A 39 -10.49 -1.83 6.65
CA ALA A 39 -10.57 -2.95 5.71
C ALA A 39 -10.04 -4.25 6.31
N ARG A 40 -10.70 -5.37 6.01
CA ARG A 40 -10.16 -6.71 6.32
C ARG A 40 -9.10 -7.17 5.32
N ILE A 41 -9.14 -6.61 4.13
CA ILE A 41 -8.22 -6.89 3.02
C ILE A 41 -8.31 -5.73 2.02
N VAL A 42 -7.20 -5.40 1.40
CA VAL A 42 -7.12 -4.43 0.31
C VAL A 42 -6.57 -5.11 -0.94
N LEU A 43 -7.20 -4.90 -2.08
CA LEU A 43 -6.73 -5.33 -3.39
C LEU A 43 -6.37 -4.10 -4.21
N THR A 44 -5.13 -4.00 -4.67
CA THR A 44 -4.63 -2.80 -5.36
C THR A 44 -3.52 -3.09 -6.35
N ASP A 45 -3.31 -2.19 -7.30
CA ASP A 45 -2.11 -2.12 -8.15
C ASP A 45 -1.24 -0.90 -7.82
N SER A 46 -1.63 -0.09 -6.82
CA SER A 46 -0.96 1.15 -6.40
C SER A 46 0.19 0.88 -5.43
N GLY A 47 1.39 1.42 -5.73
CA GLY A 47 2.54 1.36 -4.82
C GLY A 47 2.29 2.08 -3.49
N GLY A 48 1.66 3.25 -3.51
CA GLY A 48 1.35 4.00 -2.28
C GLY A 48 0.42 3.23 -1.33
N LEU A 49 -0.62 2.58 -1.86
CA LEU A 49 -1.52 1.76 -1.04
C LEU A 49 -0.82 0.55 -0.42
N GLN A 50 0.21 -0.01 -1.06
CA GLN A 50 1.03 -1.08 -0.48
C GLN A 50 1.78 -0.60 0.77
N GLU A 51 2.30 0.62 0.74
CA GLU A 51 2.98 1.25 1.89
C GLU A 51 1.98 1.60 3.00
N GLU A 52 0.88 2.23 2.65
CA GLU A 52 -0.17 2.63 3.61
C GLU A 52 -0.77 1.41 4.33
N THR A 53 -1.10 0.35 3.61
CA THR A 53 -1.62 -0.89 4.21
C THR A 53 -0.60 -1.58 5.11
N THR A 54 0.68 -1.55 4.74
CA THR A 54 1.77 -2.07 5.59
C THR A 54 1.89 -1.28 6.89
N ALA A 55 1.85 0.06 6.81
CA ALA A 55 1.89 0.93 7.99
C ALA A 55 0.67 0.73 8.91
N LEU A 56 -0.50 0.46 8.33
CA LEU A 56 -1.75 0.21 9.06
C LEU A 56 -1.90 -1.24 9.55
N GLY A 57 -1.01 -2.15 9.14
CA GLY A 57 -1.12 -3.57 9.48
C GLY A 57 -2.27 -4.29 8.75
N VAL A 58 -2.77 -3.73 7.66
CA VAL A 58 -3.90 -4.28 6.89
C VAL A 58 -3.38 -5.21 5.79
N PRO A 59 -3.90 -6.45 5.65
CA PRO A 59 -3.54 -7.35 4.56
C PRO A 59 -3.79 -6.73 3.19
N CYS A 60 -2.79 -6.82 2.30
CA CYS A 60 -2.83 -6.25 0.96
C CYS A 60 -2.51 -7.32 -0.09
N LEU A 61 -3.34 -7.43 -1.13
CA LEU A 61 -3.05 -8.21 -2.32
C LEU A 61 -2.71 -7.28 -3.47
N THR A 62 -1.49 -7.38 -3.98
CA THR A 62 -1.03 -6.56 -5.11
C THR A 62 -1.28 -7.28 -6.42
N LEU A 63 -2.11 -6.65 -7.28
CA LEU A 63 -2.56 -7.16 -8.58
C LEU A 63 -1.54 -6.85 -9.68
N ARG A 64 -0.24 -7.05 -9.40
CA ARG A 64 0.89 -6.84 -10.31
C ARG A 64 1.89 -8.00 -10.20
N GLU A 65 2.68 -8.20 -11.26
CA GLU A 65 3.76 -9.19 -11.29
C GLU A 65 5.04 -8.72 -10.59
N ASN A 66 5.18 -7.40 -10.40
CA ASN A 66 6.32 -6.78 -9.73
C ASN A 66 5.88 -5.60 -8.86
N THR A 67 6.75 -5.20 -7.94
CA THR A 67 6.56 -4.01 -7.11
C THR A 67 7.85 -3.21 -6.99
N GLU A 68 7.71 -1.89 -6.90
CA GLU A 68 8.78 -0.95 -6.56
C GLU A 68 8.89 -0.78 -5.04
N ARG A 69 8.14 -1.54 -4.26
CA ARG A 69 8.06 -1.50 -2.79
C ARG A 69 8.33 -2.87 -2.18
N PRO A 70 9.52 -3.49 -2.45
CA PRO A 70 9.81 -4.85 -2.01
C PRO A 70 9.68 -5.04 -0.51
N ILE A 71 10.01 -4.04 0.28
CA ILE A 71 9.91 -4.08 1.75
C ILE A 71 8.49 -4.37 2.25
N THR A 72 7.46 -3.94 1.51
CA THR A 72 6.06 -4.23 1.86
C THR A 72 5.73 -5.72 1.72
N VAL A 73 6.44 -6.40 0.80
CA VAL A 73 6.32 -7.85 0.58
C VAL A 73 7.22 -8.61 1.54
N GLU A 74 8.44 -8.17 1.76
CA GLU A 74 9.43 -8.88 2.60
C GLU A 74 9.08 -8.81 4.09
N GLN A 75 8.68 -7.64 4.57
CA GLN A 75 8.41 -7.39 5.98
C GLN A 75 6.95 -7.04 6.27
N GLY A 76 6.28 -6.37 5.32
CA GLY A 76 4.92 -5.87 5.49
C GLY A 76 3.84 -6.90 5.24
N THR A 77 2.63 -6.40 5.09
CA THR A 77 1.38 -7.18 4.95
C THR A 77 1.02 -7.50 3.50
N ASN A 78 1.87 -7.09 2.55
CA ASN A 78 1.61 -7.21 1.12
C ASN A 78 1.96 -8.61 0.58
N THR A 79 1.07 -9.15 -0.26
CA THR A 79 1.27 -10.39 -1.02
C THR A 79 1.08 -10.10 -2.51
N MET A 80 2.05 -10.49 -3.32
CA MET A 80 1.97 -10.37 -4.78
C MET A 80 1.15 -11.52 -5.35
N VAL A 81 0.06 -11.23 -6.03
CA VAL A 81 -0.83 -12.25 -6.62
C VAL A 81 -0.96 -12.13 -8.14
N GLY A 82 -0.34 -11.11 -8.73
CA GLY A 82 -0.42 -10.89 -10.18
C GLY A 82 -1.86 -10.68 -10.64
N ARG A 83 -2.16 -11.23 -11.82
CA ARG A 83 -3.50 -11.16 -12.43
C ARG A 83 -4.22 -12.50 -12.45
N ASP A 84 -3.67 -13.52 -11.83
CA ASP A 84 -4.30 -14.83 -11.75
C ASP A 84 -5.51 -14.80 -10.81
N THR A 85 -6.68 -15.01 -11.36
CA THR A 85 -7.94 -14.96 -10.61
C THR A 85 -8.07 -16.08 -9.57
N GLY A 86 -7.42 -17.23 -9.81
CA GLY A 86 -7.37 -18.33 -8.85
C GLY A 86 -6.53 -17.97 -7.64
N ALA A 87 -5.32 -17.44 -7.86
CA ALA A 87 -4.44 -16.96 -6.80
C ALA A 87 -5.10 -15.84 -5.98
N ILE A 88 -5.70 -14.85 -6.64
CA ILE A 88 -6.42 -13.75 -5.97
C ILE A 88 -7.52 -14.29 -5.04
N ARG A 89 -8.33 -15.23 -5.51
CA ARG A 89 -9.45 -15.81 -4.73
C ARG A 89 -8.95 -16.66 -3.57
N SER A 90 -7.91 -17.46 -3.80
CA SER A 90 -7.31 -18.33 -2.79
C SER A 90 -6.71 -17.51 -1.65
N GLU A 91 -5.85 -16.54 -1.97
CA GLU A 91 -5.21 -15.67 -0.98
C GLU A 91 -6.23 -14.82 -0.21
N ALA A 92 -7.24 -14.29 -0.92
CA ALA A 92 -8.31 -13.55 -0.26
C ALA A 92 -9.09 -14.43 0.74
N ALA A 93 -9.36 -15.69 0.39
CA ALA A 93 -10.04 -16.63 1.28
C ALA A 93 -9.20 -16.95 2.54
N GLU A 94 -7.89 -17.15 2.38
CA GLU A 94 -6.96 -17.39 3.49
C GLU A 94 -6.91 -16.20 4.45
N ILE A 95 -6.79 -14.97 3.91
CA ILE A 95 -6.80 -13.74 4.71
C ILE A 95 -8.13 -13.61 5.47
N LEU A 96 -9.26 -13.79 4.80
CA LEU A 96 -10.58 -13.66 5.42
C LEU A 96 -10.86 -14.72 6.48
N ALA A 97 -10.19 -15.87 6.39
CA ALA A 97 -10.22 -16.95 7.38
C ALA A 97 -9.21 -16.75 8.53
N GLY A 98 -8.47 -15.65 8.54
CA GLY A 98 -7.47 -15.36 9.57
C GLY A 98 -6.13 -16.10 9.41
N ARG A 99 -5.87 -16.68 8.25
CA ARG A 99 -4.63 -17.40 7.92
C ARG A 99 -3.74 -16.65 6.94
N GLY A 100 -4.04 -15.38 6.71
CA GLY A 100 -3.24 -14.53 5.83
C GLY A 100 -1.84 -14.26 6.39
N LYS A 101 -0.99 -13.69 5.55
CA LYS A 101 0.35 -13.27 5.92
C LYS A 101 0.32 -12.28 7.10
N HIS A 102 1.13 -12.55 8.11
CA HIS A 102 1.40 -11.62 9.19
C HIS A 102 2.64 -10.79 8.82
N GLY A 103 2.47 -9.50 8.63
CA GLY A 103 3.53 -8.56 8.42
C GLY A 103 3.82 -7.72 9.67
N ARG A 104 4.88 -6.93 9.60
CA ARG A 104 5.22 -5.92 10.60
C ARG A 104 5.43 -4.58 9.91
N VAL A 105 5.34 -3.49 10.65
CA VAL A 105 5.79 -2.18 10.19
C VAL A 105 7.32 -2.22 10.07
N PRO A 106 7.90 -1.89 8.90
CA PRO A 106 9.35 -1.85 8.73
C PRO A 106 10.01 -0.87 9.70
N GLU A 107 11.27 -1.15 10.03
CA GLU A 107 12.08 -0.25 10.86
C GLU A 107 12.16 1.14 10.21
N LEU A 108 12.17 2.18 11.04
CA LEU A 108 12.18 3.60 10.66
C LEU A 108 10.88 4.13 10.01
N TRP A 109 9.81 3.33 9.94
CA TRP A 109 8.49 3.81 9.49
C TRP A 109 7.66 4.37 10.66
N ASP A 110 8.28 5.22 11.46
CA ASP A 110 7.75 5.77 12.70
C ASP A 110 7.32 7.25 12.61
N GLY A 111 7.36 7.82 11.39
CA GLY A 111 7.00 9.21 11.14
C GLY A 111 8.12 10.23 11.38
N HIS A 112 9.30 9.82 11.85
CA HIS A 112 10.42 10.70 12.20
C HIS A 112 11.50 10.81 11.11
N ALA A 113 11.20 10.44 9.86
CA ALA A 113 12.18 10.48 8.77
C ALA A 113 12.71 11.90 8.50
N ALA A 114 11.86 12.92 8.55
CA ALA A 114 12.27 14.31 8.31
C ALA A 114 13.28 14.81 9.34
N GLU A 115 13.11 14.46 10.60
CA GLU A 115 14.02 14.82 11.69
C GLU A 115 15.40 14.17 11.50
N ARG A 116 15.45 12.88 11.15
CA ARG A 116 16.68 12.17 10.85
C ARG A 116 17.42 12.78 9.66
N ILE A 117 16.70 13.04 8.57
CA ILE A 117 17.27 13.68 7.37
C ILE A 117 17.83 15.07 7.72
N ALA A 118 17.12 15.86 8.49
CA ALA A 118 17.59 17.19 8.90
C ALA A 118 18.87 17.11 9.75
N SER A 119 18.97 16.15 10.68
CA SER A 119 20.16 15.92 11.48
C SER A 119 21.35 15.51 10.62
N ASP A 120 21.19 14.51 9.74
CA ASP A 120 22.23 14.03 8.84
C ASP A 120 22.75 15.15 7.92
N LEU A 121 21.85 15.95 7.37
CA LEU A 121 22.22 17.08 6.52
C LEU A 121 22.98 18.15 7.30
N ALA A 122 22.58 18.46 8.53
CA ALA A 122 23.28 19.42 9.36
C ALA A 122 24.70 18.97 9.70
N GLU A 123 24.89 17.71 10.07
CA GLU A 123 26.20 17.12 10.34
C GLU A 123 27.11 17.12 9.09
N TRP A 124 26.54 16.73 7.94
CA TRP A 124 27.26 16.73 6.67
C TRP A 124 27.73 18.14 6.28
N LEU A 125 26.88 19.17 6.43
CA LEU A 125 27.22 20.56 6.13
C LEU A 125 28.36 21.08 7.06
N VAL A 126 28.32 20.77 8.34
CA VAL A 126 29.38 21.14 9.28
C VAL A 126 30.71 20.49 8.91
N GLY A 127 30.71 19.20 8.56
CA GLY A 127 31.89 18.46 8.11
C GLY A 127 32.53 19.04 6.84
N GLN A 128 31.71 19.47 5.86
CA GLN A 128 32.19 20.12 4.63
C GLN A 128 32.86 21.50 4.92
N HIS A 129 32.34 22.27 5.86
CA HIS A 129 32.95 23.54 6.25
C HIS A 129 34.31 23.38 6.93
N GLN A 130 34.49 22.36 7.77
CA GLN A 130 35.77 22.07 8.42
C GLN A 130 36.84 21.60 7.44
N SER A 131 36.46 20.77 6.45
CA SER A 131 37.40 20.30 5.41
C SER A 131 37.90 21.44 4.49
N ARG A 132 37.06 22.45 4.22
CA ARG A 132 37.41 23.63 3.41
C ARG A 132 38.26 24.66 4.17
N ALA A 133 38.19 24.68 5.48
CA ALA A 133 38.94 25.61 6.31
C ALA A 133 40.39 25.08 6.64
N SER A 134 40.64 23.83 6.29
CA SER A 134 41.96 23.17 6.53
C SER A 134 42.81 23.05 5.26
N THR A 135 42.41 23.69 4.15
CA THR A 135 43.14 23.79 2.88
C THR A 135 43.50 25.22 2.61
#